data_60dbb8936186999e4f876a4f5bb551e7
#
_entry.id   60dbb8936186999e4f876a4f5bb551e7
#
_cell.length_a   1.000
_cell.length_b   1.000
_cell.length_c   1.000
_cell.angle_alpha   90.00
_cell.angle_beta   90.00
_cell.angle_gamma   90.00
#
_symmetry.space_group_name_H-M   'P 1'
#
loop_
_entity.id
_entity.type
_entity.pdbx_description
1 polymer ?
#
loop_
_entity_poly.entity_id
_entity_poly.type
_entity_poly.pdbx_seq_one_letter_code
_entity_poly.pdbx_strand_id
1 'polypeptide(L)'
;MLEILYQDEWLVAVNKPSGWLVHRSWLDRDEKVVVMQTVRDQIGQHVFTAHRLDRPTSGVLLMGLSSEAGRLLAQQFEQHQIQKRYHAIVRGWLMDEAVLDYPLVEELDKIADKFAREDKGPQPAVTHYRGLATVEMPVATGRYPTTRYGLVELEPKTGRKHQLRRHLAHLRHPIIGDSKHGDLRQNRSGAEHFGLQRLMLHASQLSLTHPFTGEPLAIHAGLDDTWMQALSQFGWRGLLPENERVEFSAPSGQDGEISS
;
A
#
# COMPACT_ATOMS: atom_id res chain seq x y z
N MET A 1 8.49 -18.21 -3.40
CA MET A 1 9.44 -17.09 -3.52
C MET A 1 8.66 -15.80 -3.71
N LEU A 2 9.16 -14.70 -3.18
CA LEU A 2 8.60 -13.37 -3.40
C LEU A 2 9.20 -12.71 -4.64
N GLU A 3 8.42 -11.90 -5.35
CA GLU A 3 8.92 -11.07 -6.44
C GLU A 3 9.82 -9.96 -5.87
N ILE A 4 11.08 -9.94 -6.28
CA ILE A 4 12.01 -8.87 -5.96
C ILE A 4 11.83 -7.77 -7.00
N LEU A 5 11.44 -6.57 -6.54
CA LEU A 5 11.22 -5.40 -7.37
C LEU A 5 12.50 -4.60 -7.60
N TYR A 6 13.34 -4.55 -6.56
CA TYR A 6 14.62 -3.84 -6.58
C TYR A 6 15.59 -4.50 -5.61
N GLN A 7 16.85 -4.57 -5.96
CA GLN A 7 17.92 -5.00 -5.06
C GLN A 7 19.25 -4.38 -5.49
N ASP A 8 19.98 -3.85 -4.52
CA ASP A 8 21.35 -3.41 -4.67
C ASP A 8 22.19 -3.87 -3.47
N GLU A 9 23.31 -3.22 -3.22
CA GLU A 9 24.21 -3.53 -2.11
C GLU A 9 23.59 -3.20 -0.74
N TRP A 10 22.64 -2.26 -0.67
CA TRP A 10 22.10 -1.72 0.58
C TRP A 10 20.62 -2.00 0.83
N LEU A 11 19.85 -2.13 -0.23
CA LEU A 11 18.39 -2.17 -0.18
C LEU A 11 17.83 -3.36 -0.94
N VAL A 12 16.68 -3.85 -0.48
CA VAL A 12 15.83 -4.78 -1.22
C VAL A 12 14.37 -4.37 -1.10
N ALA A 13 13.64 -4.42 -2.20
CA ALA A 13 12.21 -4.22 -2.22
C ALA A 13 11.50 -5.43 -2.85
N VAL A 14 10.39 -5.82 -2.27
CA VAL A 14 9.58 -6.94 -2.74
C VAL A 14 8.14 -6.52 -2.97
N ASN A 15 7.44 -7.24 -3.84
CA ASN A 15 6.01 -7.16 -3.97
C ASN A 15 5.36 -8.08 -2.93
N LYS A 16 4.93 -7.51 -1.82
CA LYS A 16 4.28 -8.26 -0.76
C LYS A 16 2.89 -8.70 -1.21
N PRO A 17 2.57 -10.01 -1.21
CA PRO A 17 1.21 -10.48 -1.45
C PRO A 17 0.26 -10.06 -0.33
N SER A 18 -1.02 -9.94 -0.65
CA SER A 18 -2.08 -9.83 0.35
C SER A 18 -2.10 -11.07 1.25
N GLY A 19 -2.36 -10.88 2.53
CA GLY A 19 -2.46 -11.97 3.51
C GLY A 19 -1.14 -12.35 4.17
N TRP A 20 0.01 -11.89 3.67
CA TRP A 20 1.31 -12.16 4.26
C TRP A 20 1.66 -11.18 5.38
N LEU A 21 2.17 -11.70 6.50
CA LEU A 21 2.75 -10.86 7.56
C LEU A 21 4.13 -10.34 7.13
N VAL A 22 4.45 -9.10 7.51
CA VAL A 22 5.79 -8.53 7.29
C VAL A 22 6.79 -9.20 8.21
N HIS A 23 6.48 -9.28 9.50
CA HIS A 23 7.30 -9.94 10.51
C HIS A 23 6.42 -10.73 11.48
N ARG A 24 7.02 -11.74 12.10
CA ARG A 24 6.32 -12.57 13.09
C ARG A 24 6.21 -11.82 14.40
N SER A 25 4.99 -11.76 14.95
CA SER A 25 4.75 -11.34 16.34
C SER A 25 4.61 -12.56 17.26
N TRP A 26 4.59 -12.34 18.56
CA TRP A 26 4.34 -13.40 19.51
C TRP A 26 2.91 -14.00 19.39
N LEU A 27 1.96 -13.23 18.82
CA LEU A 27 0.60 -13.68 18.51
C LEU A 27 0.53 -14.61 17.30
N ASP A 28 1.50 -14.48 16.39
CA ASP A 28 1.53 -15.19 15.10
C ASP A 28 2.67 -16.20 15.04
N ARG A 29 3.00 -16.84 16.17
CA ARG A 29 4.15 -17.76 16.28
C ARG A 29 4.08 -18.94 15.31
N ASP A 30 2.86 -19.39 15.01
CA ASP A 30 2.61 -20.53 14.13
C ASP A 30 2.48 -20.14 12.66
N GLU A 31 2.54 -18.83 12.32
CA GLU A 31 2.48 -18.38 10.95
C GLU A 31 3.79 -18.74 10.20
N LYS A 32 3.63 -19.54 9.16
CA LYS A 32 4.76 -20.07 8.38
C LYS A 32 5.20 -19.08 7.27
N VAL A 33 4.32 -18.19 6.86
CA VAL A 33 4.53 -17.32 5.69
C VAL A 33 4.75 -15.89 6.15
N VAL A 34 6.01 -15.51 6.29
CA VAL A 34 6.44 -14.20 6.77
C VAL A 34 7.44 -13.58 5.79
N VAL A 35 7.21 -12.35 5.38
CA VAL A 35 8.00 -11.68 4.34
C VAL A 35 9.48 -11.62 4.70
N MET A 36 9.84 -11.12 5.88
CA MET A 36 11.24 -10.97 6.29
C MET A 36 12.03 -12.27 6.21
N GLN A 37 11.46 -13.37 6.73
CA GLN A 37 12.14 -14.67 6.74
C GLN A 37 12.25 -15.24 5.33
N THR A 38 11.21 -15.09 4.52
CA THR A 38 11.22 -15.54 3.12
C THR A 38 12.26 -14.80 2.30
N VAL A 39 12.33 -13.47 2.43
CA VAL A 39 13.33 -12.67 1.72
C VAL A 39 14.74 -13.02 2.18
N ARG A 40 14.97 -13.10 3.49
CA ARG A 40 16.26 -13.52 4.07
C ARG A 40 16.73 -14.84 3.48
N ASP A 41 15.86 -15.83 3.45
CA ASP A 41 16.21 -17.17 2.95
C ASP A 41 16.41 -17.16 1.42
N GLN A 42 15.65 -16.34 0.70
CA GLN A 42 15.74 -16.22 -0.76
C GLN A 42 17.01 -15.55 -1.24
N ILE A 43 17.49 -14.52 -0.54
CA ILE A 43 18.70 -13.77 -0.92
C ILE A 43 19.95 -14.20 -0.12
N GLY A 44 19.78 -15.08 0.89
CA GLY A 44 20.88 -15.57 1.72
C GLY A 44 21.49 -14.52 2.66
N GLN A 45 20.71 -13.49 3.06
CA GLN A 45 21.19 -12.35 3.80
C GLN A 45 20.11 -11.82 4.75
N HIS A 46 20.51 -11.31 5.92
CA HIS A 46 19.59 -10.65 6.83
C HIS A 46 18.97 -9.39 6.22
N VAL A 47 17.70 -9.16 6.51
CA VAL A 47 16.96 -7.96 6.11
C VAL A 47 16.44 -7.22 7.34
N PHE A 48 16.31 -5.90 7.20
CA PHE A 48 15.92 -4.98 8.28
C PHE A 48 14.72 -4.16 7.82
N THR A 49 13.63 -4.25 8.58
CA THR A 49 12.41 -3.49 8.24
C THR A 49 12.61 -1.99 8.49
N ALA A 50 12.01 -1.19 7.63
CA ALA A 50 11.97 0.26 7.74
C ALA A 50 10.55 0.80 7.85
N HIS A 51 9.59 0.05 7.33
CA HIS A 51 8.17 0.33 7.39
C HIS A 51 7.38 -0.99 7.32
N ARG A 52 6.07 -0.89 7.38
CA ARG A 52 5.19 -2.05 7.32
C ARG A 52 4.00 -1.79 6.42
N LEU A 53 3.45 -2.85 5.88
CA LEU A 53 2.12 -2.90 5.28
C LEU A 53 1.22 -3.77 6.16
N ASP A 54 -0.05 -3.44 6.25
CA ASP A 54 -1.04 -4.29 6.90
C ASP A 54 -1.07 -5.68 6.24
N ARG A 55 -1.36 -6.72 7.01
CA ARG A 55 -1.42 -8.09 6.49
C ARG A 55 -2.22 -8.22 5.19
N PRO A 56 -3.46 -7.65 5.06
CA PRO A 56 -4.25 -7.77 3.85
C PRO A 56 -3.81 -6.84 2.71
N THR A 57 -2.93 -5.87 2.95
CA THR A 57 -2.44 -4.94 1.93
C THR A 57 -1.32 -5.59 1.13
N SER A 58 -1.36 -5.44 -0.19
CA SER A 58 -0.29 -5.86 -1.10
C SER A 58 0.56 -4.68 -1.57
N GLY A 59 1.71 -4.96 -2.18
CA GLY A 59 2.52 -3.96 -2.86
C GLY A 59 3.94 -3.81 -2.34
N VAL A 60 4.55 -2.68 -2.62
CA VAL A 60 5.96 -2.41 -2.35
C VAL A 60 6.27 -2.44 -0.85
N LEU A 61 7.17 -3.32 -0.47
CA LEU A 61 7.78 -3.35 0.86
C LEU A 61 9.29 -3.22 0.71
N LEU A 62 9.84 -2.14 1.27
CA LEU A 62 11.25 -1.79 1.19
C LEU A 62 11.96 -2.14 2.51
N MET A 63 13.13 -2.78 2.41
CA MET A 63 13.93 -3.21 3.55
C MET A 63 15.40 -2.86 3.33
N GLY A 64 16.14 -2.66 4.41
CA GLY A 64 17.59 -2.52 4.38
C GLY A 64 18.30 -3.87 4.42
N LEU A 65 19.48 -3.95 3.82
CA LEU A 65 20.36 -5.13 3.87
C LEU A 65 21.41 -5.04 4.99
N SER A 66 21.38 -3.98 5.76
CA SER A 66 22.16 -3.79 6.98
C SER A 66 21.33 -3.04 8.02
N SER A 67 21.75 -3.09 9.27
CA SER A 67 21.12 -2.32 10.35
C SER A 67 21.16 -0.82 10.07
N GLU A 68 22.26 -0.30 9.51
CA GLU A 68 22.38 1.10 9.11
C GLU A 68 21.41 1.46 7.99
N ALA A 69 21.33 0.64 6.94
CA ALA A 69 20.39 0.86 5.85
C ALA A 69 18.93 0.87 6.34
N GLY A 70 18.56 -0.08 7.18
CA GLY A 70 17.24 -0.12 7.80
C GLY A 70 16.93 1.12 8.62
N ARG A 71 17.90 1.59 9.42
CA ARG A 71 17.77 2.80 10.22
C ARG A 71 17.61 4.07 9.37
N LEU A 72 18.40 4.22 8.31
CA LEU A 72 18.32 5.38 7.42
C LEU A 72 16.98 5.41 6.66
N LEU A 73 16.51 4.28 6.18
CA LEU A 73 15.19 4.18 5.58
C LEU A 73 14.06 4.49 6.56
N ALA A 74 14.12 3.92 7.76
CA ALA A 74 13.12 4.19 8.82
C ALA A 74 13.05 5.68 9.14
N GLN A 75 14.20 6.35 9.19
CA GLN A 75 14.28 7.79 9.42
C GLN A 75 13.63 8.59 8.28
N GLN A 76 13.83 8.20 7.01
CA GLN A 76 13.16 8.82 5.87
C GLN A 76 11.63 8.64 5.92
N PHE A 77 11.14 7.46 6.34
CA PHE A 77 9.70 7.25 6.55
C PHE A 77 9.15 8.11 7.68
N GLU A 78 9.83 8.15 8.81
CA GLU A 78 9.44 8.95 9.97
C GLU A 78 9.40 10.45 9.67
N GLN A 79 10.35 10.96 8.89
CA GLN A 79 10.42 12.35 8.45
C GLN A 79 9.54 12.67 7.24
N HIS A 80 8.71 11.73 6.78
CA HIS A 80 7.82 11.90 5.63
C HIS A 80 8.53 12.28 4.32
N GLN A 81 9.75 11.80 4.13
CA GLN A 81 10.58 12.07 2.94
C GLN A 81 10.32 11.07 1.81
N ILE A 82 9.63 9.96 2.08
CA ILE A 82 9.28 8.95 1.08
C ILE A 82 7.86 9.19 0.61
N GLN A 83 7.70 9.36 -0.71
CA GLN A 83 6.37 9.46 -1.32
C GLN A 83 5.79 8.05 -1.48
N LYS A 84 4.55 7.88 -1.02
CA LYS A 84 3.81 6.64 -1.07
C LYS A 84 2.59 6.82 -1.95
N ARG A 85 2.41 5.96 -2.94
CA ARG A 85 1.22 5.92 -3.79
C ARG A 85 0.55 4.58 -3.68
N TYR A 86 -0.74 4.62 -3.39
CA TYR A 86 -1.60 3.45 -3.29
C TYR A 86 -2.75 3.56 -4.27
N HIS A 87 -3.30 2.41 -4.64
CA HIS A 87 -4.56 2.33 -5.34
C HIS A 87 -5.55 1.49 -4.54
N ALA A 88 -6.82 1.86 -4.60
CA ALA A 88 -7.89 1.13 -3.93
C ALA A 88 -9.14 1.06 -4.80
N ILE A 89 -9.93 0.01 -4.61
CA ILE A 89 -11.30 -0.09 -5.09
C ILE A 89 -12.21 0.14 -3.90
N VAL A 90 -13.08 1.14 -4.01
CA VAL A 90 -13.97 1.58 -2.93
C VAL A 90 -15.42 1.37 -3.29
N ARG A 91 -16.28 1.33 -2.27
CA ARG A 91 -17.73 1.36 -2.45
C ARG A 91 -18.16 2.76 -2.92
N GLY A 92 -19.03 2.77 -3.92
CA GLY A 92 -19.61 4.01 -4.43
C GLY A 92 -18.69 4.78 -5.37
N TRP A 93 -19.14 5.91 -5.82
CA TRP A 93 -18.44 6.78 -6.75
C TRP A 93 -17.71 7.89 -5.99
N LEU A 94 -16.40 7.82 -5.95
CA LEU A 94 -15.53 8.85 -5.40
C LEU A 94 -14.65 9.38 -6.55
N MET A 95 -15.06 10.50 -7.13
CA MET A 95 -14.38 11.12 -8.28
C MET A 95 -13.69 12.44 -7.94
N ASP A 96 -13.83 12.90 -6.71
CA ASP A 96 -13.18 14.13 -6.26
C ASP A 96 -11.67 13.95 -6.15
N GLU A 97 -10.96 15.06 -6.24
CA GLU A 97 -9.57 15.17 -5.85
C GLU A 97 -9.49 16.15 -4.68
N ALA A 98 -9.00 15.67 -3.55
CA ALA A 98 -8.92 16.49 -2.34
C ALA A 98 -7.85 16.00 -1.36
N VAL A 99 -7.62 16.82 -0.35
CA VAL A 99 -6.81 16.50 0.81
C VAL A 99 -7.73 16.24 2.00
N LEU A 100 -7.70 15.04 2.54
CA LEU A 100 -8.37 14.71 3.78
C LEU A 100 -7.39 14.91 4.94
N ASP A 101 -7.62 15.92 5.74
CA ASP A 101 -6.93 16.15 7.02
C ASP A 101 -7.92 15.79 8.14
N TYR A 102 -7.82 14.54 8.59
CA TYR A 102 -8.72 14.01 9.62
C TYR A 102 -7.91 13.21 10.65
N PRO A 103 -7.72 13.74 11.85
CA PRO A 103 -6.94 13.09 12.90
C PRO A 103 -7.50 11.73 13.29
N LEU A 104 -6.62 10.78 13.57
CA LEU A 104 -6.97 9.42 13.92
C LEU A 104 -6.50 9.08 15.34
N VAL A 105 -7.39 8.48 16.12
CA VAL A 105 -7.05 7.92 17.43
C VAL A 105 -6.26 6.63 17.21
N GLU A 106 -5.21 6.41 17.99
CA GLU A 106 -4.42 5.18 17.92
C GLU A 106 -5.30 3.98 18.27
N GLU A 107 -5.38 3.01 17.36
CA GLU A 107 -6.05 1.74 17.62
C GLU A 107 -5.06 0.76 18.23
N LEU A 108 -5.18 0.51 19.52
CA LEU A 108 -4.38 -0.46 20.23
C LEU A 108 -4.93 -1.88 19.99
N ASP A 109 -4.05 -2.81 19.67
CA ASP A 109 -4.38 -4.23 19.73
C ASP A 109 -4.42 -4.66 21.19
N LYS A 110 -5.63 -4.89 21.75
CA LYS A 110 -5.88 -5.21 23.16
C LYS A 110 -4.96 -6.29 23.76
N ILE A 111 -4.34 -7.09 22.90
CA ILE A 111 -3.47 -8.19 23.30
C ILE A 111 -1.99 -7.83 23.10
N ALA A 112 -1.62 -7.12 22.02
CA ALA A 112 -0.23 -6.74 21.73
C ALA A 112 0.24 -5.53 22.55
N ASP A 113 -0.69 -4.62 22.88
CA ASP A 113 -0.39 -3.32 23.47
C ASP A 113 -0.79 -3.22 24.95
N LYS A 114 -0.71 -4.32 25.69
CA LYS A 114 -1.07 -4.38 27.13
C LYS A 114 -0.41 -3.30 28.01
N PHE A 115 0.68 -2.72 27.54
CA PHE A 115 1.46 -1.69 28.24
C PHE A 115 1.47 -0.34 27.54
N ALA A 116 0.76 -0.21 26.40
CA ALA A 116 0.63 1.06 25.74
C ALA A 116 -0.30 1.98 26.54
N ARG A 117 0.09 3.22 26.73
CA ARG A 117 -0.74 4.22 27.39
C ARG A 117 -1.96 4.51 26.54
N GLU A 118 -3.15 4.28 27.08
CA GLU A 118 -4.46 4.53 26.44
C GLU A 118 -4.73 6.03 26.16
N ASP A 119 -3.83 6.92 26.53
CA ASP A 119 -4.07 8.36 26.65
C ASP A 119 -3.52 9.22 25.50
N LYS A 120 -3.21 8.62 24.35
CA LYS A 120 -2.87 9.42 23.17
C LYS A 120 -4.15 9.85 22.46
N GLY A 121 -4.46 11.14 22.55
CA GLY A 121 -5.54 11.74 21.78
C GLY A 121 -5.37 11.57 20.26
N PRO A 122 -6.30 12.12 19.45
CA PRO A 122 -6.21 12.03 18.00
C PRO A 122 -4.87 12.53 17.47
N GLN A 123 -4.24 11.73 16.60
CA GLN A 123 -2.95 12.07 15.97
C GLN A 123 -3.19 12.61 14.56
N PRO A 124 -2.44 13.63 14.12
CA PRO A 124 -2.55 14.15 12.77
C PRO A 124 -2.43 13.05 11.72
N ALA A 125 -3.35 13.03 10.77
CA ALA A 125 -3.36 12.10 9.66
C ALA A 125 -3.89 12.80 8.41
N VAL A 126 -3.07 12.81 7.36
CA VAL A 126 -3.35 13.50 6.11
C VAL A 126 -3.20 12.54 4.93
N THR A 127 -4.23 12.46 4.11
CA THR A 127 -4.25 11.67 2.88
C THR A 127 -4.71 12.52 1.71
N HIS A 128 -3.91 12.60 0.65
CA HIS A 128 -4.38 13.08 -0.64
C HIS A 128 -5.08 11.92 -1.35
N TYR A 129 -6.22 12.20 -1.96
CA TYR A 129 -6.92 11.21 -2.78
C TYR A 129 -7.41 11.81 -4.08
N ARG A 130 -7.50 10.96 -5.10
CA ARG A 130 -8.00 11.31 -6.43
C ARG A 130 -8.80 10.15 -6.99
N GLY A 131 -10.05 10.40 -7.39
CA GLY A 131 -10.85 9.45 -8.14
C GLY A 131 -10.31 9.29 -9.56
N LEU A 132 -10.18 8.04 -10.00
CA LEU A 132 -9.67 7.71 -11.34
C LEU A 132 -10.76 7.22 -12.26
N ALA A 133 -11.69 6.42 -11.76
CA ALA A 133 -12.78 5.84 -12.52
C ALA A 133 -13.93 5.40 -11.62
N THR A 134 -15.11 5.24 -12.23
CA THR A 134 -16.30 4.71 -11.56
C THR A 134 -16.99 3.70 -12.44
N VAL A 135 -17.76 2.79 -11.83
CA VAL A 135 -18.58 1.83 -12.53
C VAL A 135 -19.87 1.56 -11.74
N GLU A 136 -20.94 1.24 -12.45
CA GLU A 136 -22.19 0.71 -11.88
C GLU A 136 -22.44 -0.67 -12.47
N MET A 137 -22.58 -1.66 -11.61
CA MET A 137 -22.75 -3.04 -11.98
C MET A 137 -24.20 -3.48 -11.72
N PRO A 138 -24.82 -4.27 -12.63
CA PRO A 138 -26.21 -4.71 -12.50
C PRO A 138 -26.34 -5.86 -11.49
N VAL A 139 -25.86 -5.64 -10.29
CA VAL A 139 -25.89 -6.58 -9.17
C VAL A 139 -26.54 -5.93 -7.98
N ALA A 140 -27.64 -6.50 -7.54
CA ALA A 140 -28.37 -6.01 -6.38
C ALA A 140 -27.58 -6.28 -5.10
N THR A 141 -27.43 -5.25 -4.28
CA THR A 141 -26.80 -5.37 -2.95
C THR A 141 -27.65 -4.63 -1.92
N GLY A 142 -28.24 -5.40 -1.01
CA GLY A 142 -29.21 -4.86 -0.06
C GLY A 142 -30.48 -4.39 -0.77
N ARG A 143 -30.88 -3.14 -0.50
CA ARG A 143 -32.10 -2.53 -1.07
C ARG A 143 -31.90 -1.91 -2.46
N TYR A 144 -30.67 -1.84 -2.94
CA TYR A 144 -30.36 -1.20 -4.21
C TYR A 144 -30.26 -2.25 -5.34
N PRO A 145 -30.82 -1.96 -6.54
CA PRO A 145 -30.80 -2.89 -7.66
C PRO A 145 -29.43 -3.01 -8.34
N THR A 146 -28.53 -2.08 -8.07
CA THR A 146 -27.18 -2.01 -8.64
C THR A 146 -26.13 -1.80 -7.55
N THR A 147 -24.88 -2.06 -7.89
CA THR A 147 -23.72 -1.81 -7.01
C THR A 147 -22.75 -0.87 -7.71
N ARG A 148 -22.21 0.09 -6.96
CA ARG A 148 -21.31 1.13 -7.47
C ARG A 148 -19.92 0.96 -6.87
N TYR A 149 -18.90 1.05 -7.71
CA TYR A 149 -17.50 1.02 -7.33
C TYR A 149 -16.74 2.22 -7.86
N GLY A 150 -15.70 2.62 -7.16
CA GLY A 150 -14.73 3.63 -7.58
C GLY A 150 -13.31 3.11 -7.53
N LEU A 151 -12.49 3.51 -8.48
CA LEU A 151 -11.04 3.33 -8.47
C LEU A 151 -10.41 4.64 -8.02
N VAL A 152 -9.59 4.59 -6.98
CA VAL A 152 -8.98 5.79 -6.39
C VAL A 152 -7.47 5.62 -6.21
N GLU A 153 -6.76 6.73 -6.40
CA GLU A 153 -5.35 6.89 -6.07
C GLU A 153 -5.23 7.59 -4.73
N LEU A 154 -4.32 7.13 -3.88
CA LEU A 154 -4.16 7.60 -2.52
C LEU A 154 -2.68 7.90 -2.25
N GLU A 155 -2.40 9.09 -1.71
CA GLU A 155 -1.07 9.48 -1.28
C GLU A 155 -1.11 9.88 0.21
N PRO A 156 -0.85 8.94 1.14
CA PRO A 156 -0.79 9.26 2.55
C PRO A 156 0.47 10.10 2.84
N LYS A 157 0.29 11.26 3.47
CA LYS A 157 1.38 12.13 3.92
C LYS A 157 1.86 11.78 5.31
N THR A 158 1.08 11.03 6.06
CA THR A 158 1.35 10.46 7.37
C THR A 158 1.20 8.94 7.31
N GLY A 159 1.56 8.22 8.35
CA GLY A 159 1.55 6.76 8.36
C GLY A 159 0.85 6.15 9.59
N ARG A 160 -0.37 6.58 9.92
CA ARG A 160 -1.11 6.02 11.06
C ARG A 160 -1.65 4.64 10.75
N LYS A 161 -1.80 3.81 11.78
CA LYS A 161 -2.36 2.46 11.66
C LYS A 161 -3.69 2.48 10.93
N HIS A 162 -3.81 1.67 9.88
CA HIS A 162 -4.98 1.58 9.01
C HIS A 162 -5.45 2.94 8.44
N GLN A 163 -4.54 3.90 8.24
CA GLN A 163 -4.91 5.26 7.89
C GLN A 163 -5.79 5.34 6.65
N LEU A 164 -5.40 4.74 5.54
CA LEU A 164 -6.17 4.80 4.28
C LEU A 164 -7.52 4.12 4.44
N ARG A 165 -7.56 2.99 5.11
CA ARG A 165 -8.78 2.22 5.38
C ARG A 165 -9.78 3.02 6.21
N ARG A 166 -9.30 3.69 7.25
CA ARG A 166 -10.12 4.53 8.15
C ARG A 166 -10.53 5.83 7.48
N HIS A 167 -9.66 6.46 6.71
CA HIS A 167 -9.96 7.68 5.97
C HIS A 167 -11.03 7.45 4.91
N LEU A 168 -10.94 6.36 4.12
CA LEU A 168 -11.95 6.05 3.11
C LEU A 168 -13.30 5.67 3.74
N ALA A 169 -13.29 4.99 4.89
CA ALA A 169 -14.50 4.73 5.66
C ALA A 169 -15.15 6.03 6.17
N HIS A 170 -14.32 6.98 6.64
CA HIS A 170 -14.79 8.31 7.07
C HIS A 170 -15.47 9.08 5.93
N LEU A 171 -14.91 9.00 4.70
CA LEU A 171 -15.52 9.57 3.50
C LEU A 171 -16.79 8.82 3.04
N ARG A 172 -17.21 7.77 3.73
CA ARG A 172 -18.32 6.87 3.36
C ARG A 172 -18.09 6.09 2.06
N HIS A 173 -16.83 5.96 1.66
CA HIS A 173 -16.36 5.14 0.55
C HIS A 173 -15.37 4.07 1.05
N PRO A 174 -15.82 3.15 1.94
CA PRO A 174 -14.92 2.14 2.48
C PRO A 174 -14.29 1.29 1.38
N ILE A 175 -13.06 0.85 1.61
CA ILE A 175 -12.34 -0.01 0.69
C ILE A 175 -13.03 -1.38 0.64
N ILE A 176 -13.24 -1.91 -0.55
CA ILE A 176 -13.81 -3.25 -0.75
C ILE A 176 -12.85 -4.31 -0.19
N GLY A 177 -13.42 -5.27 0.53
CA GLY A 177 -12.67 -6.34 1.18
C GLY A 177 -12.11 -5.97 2.56
N ASP A 178 -12.36 -4.77 3.05
CA ASP A 178 -11.97 -4.38 4.40
C ASP A 178 -12.90 -4.99 5.44
N SER A 179 -12.41 -6.02 6.15
CA SER A 179 -13.19 -6.72 7.18
C SER A 179 -13.34 -5.94 8.48
N LYS A 180 -12.47 -4.95 8.73
CA LYS A 180 -12.46 -4.19 9.99
C LYS A 180 -13.17 -2.84 9.89
N HIS A 181 -12.94 -2.11 8.80
CA HIS A 181 -13.45 -0.74 8.59
C HIS A 181 -14.42 -0.64 7.43
N GLY A 182 -14.70 -1.75 6.74
CA GLY A 182 -15.48 -1.77 5.52
C GLY A 182 -16.96 -2.09 5.72
N ASP A 183 -17.63 -2.23 4.58
CA ASP A 183 -19.03 -2.65 4.49
C ASP A 183 -19.08 -4.15 4.18
N LEU A 184 -19.41 -4.97 5.18
CA LEU A 184 -19.42 -6.43 5.06
C LEU A 184 -20.40 -6.95 3.99
N ARG A 185 -21.50 -6.25 3.76
CA ARG A 185 -22.48 -6.63 2.73
C ARG A 185 -21.90 -6.40 1.33
N GLN A 186 -21.28 -5.25 1.13
CA GLN A 186 -20.60 -4.92 -0.12
C GLN A 186 -19.38 -5.84 -0.35
N ASN A 187 -18.64 -6.15 0.69
CA ASN A 187 -17.50 -7.09 0.62
C ASN A 187 -17.97 -8.48 0.17
N ARG A 188 -19.06 -8.99 0.74
CA ARG A 188 -19.63 -10.28 0.36
C ARG A 188 -20.09 -10.27 -1.11
N SER A 189 -20.84 -9.26 -1.51
CA SER A 189 -21.29 -9.08 -2.88
C SER A 189 -20.13 -9.00 -3.88
N GLY A 190 -19.10 -8.22 -3.57
CA GLY A 190 -17.90 -8.11 -4.39
C GLY A 190 -17.14 -9.44 -4.53
N ALA A 191 -17.05 -10.22 -3.44
CA ALA A 191 -16.42 -11.54 -3.48
C ALA A 191 -17.21 -12.54 -4.33
N GLU A 192 -18.53 -12.60 -4.14
CA GLU A 192 -19.40 -13.56 -4.84
C GLU A 192 -19.53 -13.28 -6.34
N HIS A 193 -19.66 -12.00 -6.73
CA HIS A 193 -19.96 -11.64 -8.12
C HIS A 193 -18.72 -11.27 -8.94
N PHE A 194 -17.66 -10.75 -8.30
CA PHE A 194 -16.50 -10.22 -9.01
C PHE A 194 -15.17 -10.81 -8.54
N GLY A 195 -15.18 -11.77 -7.61
CA GLY A 195 -13.96 -12.40 -7.10
C GLY A 195 -13.10 -11.50 -6.23
N LEU A 196 -13.65 -10.42 -5.66
CA LEU A 196 -12.92 -9.49 -4.80
C LEU A 196 -12.78 -10.05 -3.37
N GLN A 197 -12.01 -11.13 -3.21
CA GLN A 197 -11.90 -11.89 -1.96
C GLN A 197 -10.81 -11.40 -1.02
N ARG A 198 -10.24 -10.23 -1.27
CA ARG A 198 -9.18 -9.62 -0.46
C ARG A 198 -9.44 -8.12 -0.26
N LEU A 199 -8.74 -7.50 0.68
CA LEU A 199 -8.70 -6.04 0.76
C LEU A 199 -8.16 -5.47 -0.56
N MET A 200 -8.95 -4.67 -1.24
CA MET A 200 -8.59 -4.05 -2.52
C MET A 200 -7.79 -2.76 -2.29
N LEU A 201 -6.66 -2.92 -1.64
CA LEU A 201 -5.66 -1.87 -1.36
C LEU A 201 -4.27 -2.37 -1.74
N HIS A 202 -3.59 -1.60 -2.59
CA HIS A 202 -2.28 -1.94 -3.13
C HIS A 202 -1.32 -0.77 -3.01
N ALA A 203 -0.16 -1.00 -2.37
CA ALA A 203 0.94 -0.05 -2.31
C ALA A 203 1.70 -0.09 -3.64
N SER A 204 1.29 0.74 -4.59
CA SER A 204 1.73 0.66 -5.98
C SER A 204 3.13 1.20 -6.20
N GLN A 205 3.53 2.22 -5.43
CA GLN A 205 4.81 2.90 -5.66
C GLN A 205 5.38 3.51 -4.38
N LEU A 206 6.70 3.42 -4.25
CA LEU A 206 7.49 4.24 -3.33
C LEU A 206 8.49 5.05 -4.14
N SER A 207 8.62 6.34 -3.81
CA SER A 207 9.63 7.24 -4.40
C SER A 207 10.44 7.89 -3.29
N LEU A 208 11.75 7.79 -3.38
CA LEU A 208 12.67 8.26 -2.35
C LEU A 208 13.99 8.72 -2.97
N THR A 209 14.79 9.40 -2.17
CA THR A 209 16.20 9.60 -2.43
C THR A 209 16.98 8.44 -1.81
N HIS A 210 17.77 7.73 -2.60
CA HIS A 210 18.55 6.61 -2.13
C HIS A 210 19.49 7.04 -1.00
N PRO A 211 19.42 6.42 0.20
CA PRO A 211 20.13 6.93 1.39
C PRO A 211 21.65 6.84 1.31
N PHE A 212 22.19 6.06 0.38
CA PHE A 212 23.65 5.91 0.20
C PHE A 212 24.18 6.58 -1.05
N THR A 213 23.45 6.52 -2.16
CA THR A 213 23.90 7.11 -3.44
C THR A 213 23.42 8.53 -3.65
N GLY A 214 22.34 8.95 -2.97
CA GLY A 214 21.72 10.25 -3.18
C GLY A 214 20.87 10.35 -4.45
N GLU A 215 20.78 9.28 -5.24
CA GLU A 215 20.01 9.25 -6.49
C GLU A 215 18.51 9.07 -6.24
N PRO A 216 17.65 9.67 -7.10
CA PRO A 216 16.22 9.39 -7.08
C PRO A 216 15.96 7.92 -7.38
N LEU A 217 15.05 7.31 -6.63
CA LEU A 217 14.63 5.93 -6.81
C LEU A 217 13.11 5.84 -6.73
N ALA A 218 12.49 5.30 -7.79
CA ALA A 218 11.06 4.96 -7.81
C ALA A 218 10.90 3.45 -7.97
N ILE A 219 10.16 2.82 -7.06
CA ILE A 219 9.93 1.37 -7.04
C ILE A 219 8.45 1.12 -7.23
N HIS A 220 8.09 0.34 -8.23
CA HIS A 220 6.72 -0.01 -8.59
C HIS A 220 6.43 -1.48 -8.31
N ALA A 221 5.25 -1.78 -7.81
CA ALA A 221 4.74 -3.13 -7.65
C ALA A 221 3.61 -3.40 -8.65
N GLY A 222 3.74 -4.44 -9.44
CA GLY A 222 2.68 -4.93 -10.32
C GLY A 222 1.47 -5.44 -9.54
N LEU A 223 0.32 -5.47 -10.20
CA LEU A 223 -0.95 -5.91 -9.65
C LEU A 223 -1.05 -7.44 -9.66
N ASP A 224 -1.74 -8.00 -8.67
CA ASP A 224 -2.05 -9.43 -8.64
C ASP A 224 -3.25 -9.79 -9.54
N ASP A 225 -3.52 -11.09 -9.68
CA ASP A 225 -4.60 -11.60 -10.54
C ASP A 225 -5.98 -11.07 -10.11
N THR A 226 -6.23 -10.92 -8.82
CA THR A 226 -7.49 -10.36 -8.31
C THR A 226 -7.70 -8.93 -8.80
N TRP A 227 -6.65 -8.10 -8.74
CA TRP A 227 -6.67 -6.75 -9.28
C TRP A 227 -6.87 -6.73 -10.80
N MET A 228 -6.09 -7.54 -11.53
CA MET A 228 -6.17 -7.62 -13.00
C MET A 228 -7.56 -8.05 -13.45
N GLN A 229 -8.17 -9.02 -12.77
CA GLN A 229 -9.52 -9.44 -13.02
C GLN A 229 -10.55 -8.34 -12.75
N ALA A 230 -10.40 -7.61 -11.63
CA ALA A 230 -11.28 -6.48 -11.31
C ALA A 230 -11.19 -5.37 -12.36
N LEU A 231 -10.00 -4.96 -12.76
CA LEU A 231 -9.80 -3.95 -13.81
C LEU A 231 -10.44 -4.37 -15.13
N SER A 232 -10.34 -5.65 -15.48
CA SER A 232 -10.96 -6.19 -16.68
C SER A 232 -12.49 -6.15 -16.63
N GLN A 233 -13.08 -6.62 -15.52
CA GLN A 233 -14.53 -6.69 -15.34
C GLN A 233 -15.19 -5.31 -15.27
N PHE A 234 -14.50 -4.34 -14.69
CA PHE A 234 -15.01 -2.98 -14.51
C PHE A 234 -14.70 -2.04 -15.68
N GLY A 235 -14.00 -2.53 -16.71
CA GLY A 235 -13.62 -1.71 -17.88
C GLY A 235 -12.51 -0.70 -17.57
N TRP A 236 -11.66 -0.98 -16.59
CA TRP A 236 -10.60 -0.09 -16.13
C TRP A 236 -9.18 -0.49 -16.57
N ARG A 237 -9.07 -1.41 -17.51
CA ARG A 237 -7.76 -1.78 -18.07
C ARG A 237 -7.02 -0.56 -18.63
N GLY A 238 -5.72 -0.50 -18.39
CA GLY A 238 -4.86 0.60 -18.85
C GLY A 238 -4.94 1.87 -18.01
N LEU A 239 -5.79 1.92 -16.97
CA LEU A 239 -5.85 3.07 -16.06
C LEU A 239 -4.74 3.04 -14.99
N LEU A 240 -4.19 1.87 -14.71
CA LEU A 240 -3.07 1.68 -13.80
C LEU A 240 -1.90 1.05 -14.56
N PRO A 241 -0.64 1.37 -14.18
CA PRO A 241 0.53 0.67 -14.71
C PRO A 241 0.47 -0.81 -14.37
N GLU A 242 0.37 -1.67 -15.36
CA GLU A 242 0.17 -3.11 -15.14
C GLU A 242 1.50 -3.85 -14.85
N ASN A 243 2.64 -3.38 -15.38
CA ASN A 243 3.93 -4.08 -15.31
C ASN A 243 5.18 -3.17 -15.30
N GLU A 244 5.09 -1.92 -14.90
CA GLU A 244 6.28 -1.08 -14.82
C GLU A 244 7.15 -1.50 -13.63
N ARG A 245 8.32 -2.04 -13.94
CA ARG A 245 9.38 -2.34 -12.98
C ARG A 245 10.29 -1.13 -12.87
N VAL A 246 10.86 -0.74 -11.90
CA VAL A 246 11.86 0.31 -11.62
C VAL A 246 12.14 1.29 -12.78
N GLU A 247 11.73 2.54 -12.64
CA GLU A 247 12.25 3.62 -13.47
C GLU A 247 13.50 4.21 -12.80
N PHE A 248 14.64 4.09 -13.48
CA PHE A 248 15.82 4.89 -13.19
C PHE A 248 15.69 6.19 -13.97
N SER A 249 15.53 7.33 -13.30
CA SER A 249 15.76 8.60 -13.93
C SER A 249 17.26 8.71 -14.21
N ALA A 250 17.65 8.50 -15.47
CA ALA A 250 19.01 8.81 -15.88
C ALA A 250 19.26 10.31 -15.66
N PRO A 251 20.43 10.70 -15.14
CA PRO A 251 20.77 12.11 -15.03
C PRO A 251 20.70 12.73 -16.44
N SER A 252 19.91 13.79 -16.57
CA SER A 252 19.90 14.62 -17.78
C SER A 252 21.32 15.11 -18.02
N GLY A 253 21.99 14.53 -19.03
CA GLY A 253 23.30 14.96 -19.45
C GLY A 253 23.25 16.44 -19.78
N GLN A 254 23.99 17.23 -19.05
CA GLN A 254 24.36 18.55 -19.49
C GLN A 254 25.29 18.37 -20.66
N ASP A 255 24.76 18.51 -21.88
CA ASP A 255 25.59 18.74 -23.07
C ASP A 255 26.32 20.06 -22.85
N GLY A 256 27.55 19.96 -22.39
CA GLY A 256 28.48 21.03 -22.35
C GLY A 256 28.87 21.37 -23.80
N GLU A 257 28.28 22.42 -24.39
CA GLU A 257 28.82 23.07 -25.57
C GLU A 257 30.20 23.60 -25.23
N ILE A 258 31.21 22.90 -25.72
CA ILE A 258 32.56 23.46 -25.85
C ILE A 258 32.57 24.27 -27.11
N SER A 259 32.43 25.60 -26.97
CA SER A 259 32.70 26.55 -28.02
C SER A 259 34.21 26.75 -28.11
N SER A 260 34.69 26.50 -29.27
CA SER A 260 36.07 26.81 -29.75
C SER A 260 36.28 28.29 -29.89
#